data_ff51d93feda67d57a9b5a57d860f954e
#
_entry.id   ff51d93feda67d57a9b5a57d860f954e
#
_cell.length_a   1.000
_cell.length_b   1.000
_cell.length_c   1.000
_cell.angle_alpha   90.00
_cell.angle_beta   90.00
_cell.angle_gamma   90.00
#
_symmetry.space_group_name_H-M   'P 1'
#
loop_
_entity.id
_entity.type
_entity.pdbx_description
1 polymer ?
#
loop_
_entity_poly.entity_id
_entity_poly.type
_entity_poly.pdbx_seq_one_letter_code
_entity_poly.pdbx_strand_id
1 'polypeptide(L)'
;CIHAGAIERKKIRADFGITYDADALKTIDDFREWGIDVTAVVITRYENQTPARVFRNKLEMRGVKVYLHYPTEGYPTDVDLIVSDQGYGRNEYVKTTKPIVIVTGPGPGSGKLATCLCNLYHERNQGVRAGYAKFETFPIWDLPVDHMVNLAYEAATIDLEDRVLIDEHHLKAYNVRTVNYNRDIEAFHLLKRIIEKITGGESMYQSPTDMGVNRASAGIINDAIISEASYQE
;
A
#
# COMPACT_ATOMS: atom_id res chain seq x y z
N CYS A 1 -0.63 -8.14 3.76
CA CYS A 1 -2.02 -7.90 4.17
C CYS A 1 -2.99 -8.29 3.06
N ILE A 2 -4.22 -8.64 3.41
CA ILE A 2 -5.26 -9.07 2.48
C ILE A 2 -6.65 -8.60 2.95
N HIS A 3 -7.48 -8.13 2.03
CA HIS A 3 -8.83 -7.62 2.33
C HIS A 3 -9.82 -8.78 2.51
N ALA A 4 -10.54 -8.82 3.64
CA ALA A 4 -11.55 -9.85 3.95
C ALA A 4 -12.62 -10.02 2.85
N GLY A 5 -13.15 -8.91 2.33
CA GLY A 5 -14.10 -8.96 1.22
C GLY A 5 -13.50 -9.43 -0.11
N ALA A 6 -12.18 -9.32 -0.33
CA ALA A 6 -11.54 -9.92 -1.51
C ALA A 6 -11.48 -11.46 -1.39
N ILE A 7 -11.23 -11.97 -0.18
CA ILE A 7 -11.32 -13.41 0.11
C ILE A 7 -12.74 -13.91 -0.11
N GLU A 8 -13.73 -13.18 0.41
CA GLU A 8 -15.14 -13.54 0.32
C GLU A 8 -15.63 -13.64 -1.12
N ARG A 9 -15.28 -12.64 -1.96
CA ARG A 9 -15.67 -12.61 -3.37
C ARG A 9 -14.77 -13.45 -4.27
N LYS A 10 -13.78 -14.16 -3.71
CA LYS A 10 -12.77 -14.91 -4.48
C LYS A 10 -12.12 -14.05 -5.57
N LYS A 11 -11.74 -12.82 -5.21
CA LYS A 11 -11.12 -11.89 -6.16
C LYS A 11 -9.89 -12.55 -6.78
N ILE A 12 -9.84 -12.53 -8.11
CA ILE A 12 -8.75 -13.11 -8.89
C ILE A 12 -7.72 -12.04 -9.18
N ARG A 13 -6.46 -12.41 -9.12
CA ARG A 13 -5.34 -11.65 -9.59
C ARG A 13 -5.15 -11.93 -11.08
N ALA A 14 -5.37 -10.91 -11.92
CA ALA A 14 -5.49 -11.09 -13.37
C ALA A 14 -4.20 -11.65 -14.02
N ASP A 15 -3.04 -11.18 -13.56
CA ASP A 15 -1.71 -11.59 -14.07
C ASP A 15 -1.36 -13.06 -13.81
N PHE A 16 -1.88 -13.66 -12.72
CA PHE A 16 -1.62 -15.07 -12.38
C PHE A 16 -2.84 -15.97 -12.47
N GLY A 17 -4.02 -15.42 -12.68
CA GLY A 17 -5.26 -16.21 -12.73
C GLY A 17 -5.63 -16.94 -11.44
N ILE A 18 -5.06 -16.56 -10.30
CA ILE A 18 -5.30 -17.17 -8.99
C ILE A 18 -6.03 -16.21 -8.05
N THR A 19 -6.74 -16.77 -7.07
CA THR A 19 -7.44 -15.94 -6.09
C THR A 19 -6.46 -15.23 -5.13
N TYR A 20 -6.87 -14.10 -4.57
CA TYR A 20 -6.04 -13.32 -3.64
C TYR A 20 -5.58 -14.11 -2.43
N ASP A 21 -6.40 -15.01 -1.90
CA ASP A 21 -6.03 -15.89 -0.79
C ASP A 21 -5.00 -16.96 -1.21
N ALA A 22 -5.12 -17.51 -2.44
CA ALA A 22 -4.12 -18.41 -3.00
C ALA A 22 -2.80 -17.68 -3.27
N ASP A 23 -2.85 -16.47 -3.82
CA ASP A 23 -1.67 -15.63 -4.05
C ASP A 23 -0.96 -15.26 -2.73
N ALA A 24 -1.72 -14.93 -1.70
CA ALA A 24 -1.15 -14.64 -0.38
C ALA A 24 -0.40 -15.86 0.19
N LEU A 25 -0.93 -17.07 0.03
CA LEU A 25 -0.24 -18.30 0.47
C LEU A 25 1.02 -18.55 -0.35
N LYS A 26 0.92 -18.41 -1.67
CA LYS A 26 2.09 -18.53 -2.57
C LYS A 26 3.18 -17.53 -2.19
N THR A 27 2.82 -16.26 -2.00
CA THR A 27 3.77 -15.21 -1.58
C THR A 27 4.48 -15.55 -0.26
N ILE A 28 3.76 -16.13 0.70
CA ILE A 28 4.36 -16.56 1.98
C ILE A 28 5.38 -17.68 1.73
N ASP A 29 5.04 -18.64 0.88
CA ASP A 29 5.92 -19.77 0.56
C ASP A 29 7.16 -19.29 -0.20
N ASP A 30 7.00 -18.41 -1.23
CA ASP A 30 8.08 -17.81 -1.98
C ASP A 30 9.05 -17.03 -1.06
N PHE A 31 8.51 -16.21 -0.14
CA PHE A 31 9.33 -15.45 0.81
C PHE A 31 10.12 -16.35 1.74
N ARG A 32 9.51 -17.42 2.24
CA ARG A 32 10.19 -18.41 3.09
C ARG A 32 11.32 -19.11 2.32
N GLU A 33 11.06 -19.48 1.07
CA GLU A 33 12.08 -20.07 0.20
C GLU A 33 13.26 -19.12 -0.03
N TRP A 34 13.00 -17.83 -0.15
CA TRP A 34 14.04 -16.80 -0.29
C TRP A 34 14.72 -16.42 1.04
N GLY A 35 14.35 -17.04 2.14
CA GLY A 35 14.89 -16.72 3.46
C GLY A 35 14.39 -15.41 4.04
N ILE A 36 13.28 -14.88 3.52
CA ILE A 36 12.64 -13.66 4.03
C ILE A 36 11.65 -14.03 5.13
N ASP A 37 11.81 -13.38 6.29
CA ASP A 37 10.93 -13.60 7.43
C ASP A 37 9.55 -12.97 7.21
N VAL A 38 8.50 -13.80 7.26
CA VAL A 38 7.11 -13.35 7.22
C VAL A 38 6.59 -13.27 8.66
N THR A 39 6.62 -12.07 9.21
CA THR A 39 6.23 -11.82 10.61
C THR A 39 4.76 -12.17 10.88
N ALA A 40 3.86 -11.76 9.98
CA ALA A 40 2.42 -11.96 10.16
C ALA A 40 1.63 -11.70 8.87
N VAL A 41 0.37 -12.10 8.88
CA VAL A 41 -0.65 -11.67 7.91
C VAL A 41 -1.69 -10.81 8.62
N VAL A 42 -2.04 -9.68 8.02
CA VAL A 42 -3.14 -8.83 8.48
C VAL A 42 -4.33 -9.02 7.54
N ILE A 43 -5.45 -9.49 8.07
CA ILE A 43 -6.73 -9.53 7.34
C ILE A 43 -7.43 -8.21 7.59
N THR A 44 -7.51 -7.37 6.56
CA THR A 44 -8.03 -6.00 6.66
C THR A 44 -9.52 -5.92 6.36
N ARG A 45 -10.18 -4.90 6.90
CA ARG A 45 -11.63 -4.66 6.79
C ARG A 45 -12.44 -5.92 7.13
N TYR A 46 -12.05 -6.55 8.23
CA TYR A 46 -12.70 -7.75 8.72
C TYR A 46 -14.02 -7.41 9.43
N GLU A 47 -15.10 -8.03 8.99
CA GLU A 47 -16.47 -7.86 9.52
C GLU A 47 -17.14 -9.24 9.70
N ASN A 48 -16.39 -10.20 10.24
CA ASN A 48 -16.83 -11.57 10.50
C ASN A 48 -17.18 -12.43 9.25
N GLN A 49 -16.64 -12.08 8.07
CA GLN A 49 -16.84 -12.87 6.85
C GLN A 49 -16.35 -14.32 7.08
N THR A 50 -17.23 -15.30 6.85
CA THR A 50 -16.92 -16.72 7.05
C THR A 50 -15.71 -17.19 6.24
N PRO A 51 -15.56 -16.84 4.93
CA PRO A 51 -14.37 -17.23 4.18
C PRO A 51 -13.06 -16.64 4.75
N ALA A 52 -13.10 -15.40 5.26
CA ALA A 52 -11.94 -14.79 5.89
C ALA A 52 -11.55 -15.50 7.20
N ARG A 53 -12.52 -15.94 7.98
CA ARG A 53 -12.30 -16.76 9.17
C ARG A 53 -11.68 -18.13 8.83
N VAL A 54 -12.19 -18.78 7.80
CA VAL A 54 -11.61 -20.04 7.31
C VAL A 54 -10.16 -19.84 6.85
N PHE A 55 -9.90 -18.75 6.13
CA PHE A 55 -8.56 -18.41 5.68
C PHE A 55 -7.61 -18.12 6.85
N ARG A 56 -8.07 -17.37 7.85
CA ARG A 56 -7.33 -17.18 9.12
C ARG A 56 -6.89 -18.52 9.72
N ASN A 57 -7.83 -19.45 9.93
CA ASN A 57 -7.52 -20.75 10.51
C ASN A 57 -6.50 -21.52 9.66
N LYS A 58 -6.60 -21.43 8.33
CA LYS A 58 -5.64 -22.05 7.40
C LYS A 58 -4.22 -21.47 7.57
N LEU A 59 -4.10 -20.17 7.76
CA LEU A 59 -2.81 -19.51 8.02
C LEU A 59 -2.24 -19.91 9.38
N GLU A 60 -3.06 -19.90 10.42
CA GLU A 60 -2.65 -20.27 11.78
C GLU A 60 -2.18 -21.73 11.85
N MET A 61 -2.86 -22.67 11.16
CA MET A 61 -2.41 -24.06 11.02
C MET A 61 -1.06 -24.20 10.30
N ARG A 62 -0.67 -23.23 9.46
CA ARG A 62 0.63 -23.15 8.78
C ARG A 62 1.69 -22.42 9.63
N GLY A 63 1.38 -22.11 10.89
CA GLY A 63 2.27 -21.38 11.78
C GLY A 63 2.43 -19.90 11.45
N VAL A 64 1.50 -19.31 10.68
CA VAL A 64 1.52 -17.89 10.36
C VAL A 64 0.66 -17.14 11.35
N LYS A 65 1.23 -16.13 12.01
CA LYS A 65 0.48 -15.26 12.91
C LYS A 65 -0.48 -14.39 12.12
N VAL A 66 -1.72 -14.27 12.59
CA VAL A 66 -2.75 -13.47 11.91
C VAL A 66 -3.29 -12.40 12.84
N TYR A 67 -3.41 -11.17 12.31
CA TYR A 67 -4.06 -10.05 12.96
C TYR A 67 -5.30 -9.64 12.18
N LEU A 68 -6.32 -9.16 12.90
CA LEU A 68 -7.57 -8.69 12.31
C LEU A 68 -7.66 -7.17 12.42
N HIS A 69 -7.78 -6.49 11.28
CA HIS A 69 -8.05 -5.06 11.23
C HIS A 69 -9.47 -4.81 10.72
N TYR A 70 -10.22 -4.07 11.47
CA TYR A 70 -11.59 -3.66 11.16
C TYR A 70 -11.60 -2.43 10.25
N PRO A 71 -12.73 -2.08 9.60
CA PRO A 71 -12.89 -0.78 8.96
C PRO A 71 -12.57 0.34 9.94
N THR A 72 -11.78 1.32 9.50
CA THR A 72 -11.41 2.47 10.33
C THR A 72 -12.56 3.47 10.40
N GLU A 73 -13.08 3.70 11.59
CA GLU A 73 -14.13 4.69 11.79
C GLU A 73 -13.64 6.11 11.49
N GLY A 74 -14.52 6.95 10.96
CA GLY A 74 -14.21 8.33 10.55
C GLY A 74 -13.55 8.48 9.18
N TYR A 75 -13.02 7.39 8.59
CA TYR A 75 -12.38 7.47 7.28
C TYR A 75 -13.42 7.70 6.15
N PRO A 76 -13.15 8.64 5.22
CA PRO A 76 -11.93 9.44 5.05
C PRO A 76 -12.01 10.88 5.62
N THR A 77 -13.00 11.24 6.40
CA THR A 77 -13.35 12.63 6.69
C THR A 77 -12.94 13.13 8.08
N ASP A 78 -12.98 12.27 9.09
CA ASP A 78 -12.72 12.62 10.48
C ASP A 78 -11.35 12.11 10.95
N VAL A 79 -10.34 12.97 10.78
CA VAL A 79 -8.95 12.63 11.16
C VAL A 79 -8.80 12.42 12.67
N ASP A 80 -9.58 13.13 13.48
CA ASP A 80 -9.51 13.00 14.94
C ASP A 80 -10.04 11.63 15.38
N LEU A 81 -11.12 11.17 14.76
CA LEU A 81 -11.66 9.84 15.02
C LEU A 81 -10.75 8.73 14.44
N ILE A 82 -10.23 8.91 13.20
CA ILE A 82 -9.29 7.97 12.58
C ILE A 82 -8.09 7.71 13.49
N VAL A 83 -7.48 8.79 14.03
CA VAL A 83 -6.27 8.74 14.86
C VAL A 83 -6.68 8.78 16.35
N SER A 84 -7.48 7.83 16.75
CA SER A 84 -7.96 7.66 18.12
C SER A 84 -8.03 6.18 18.51
N ASP A 85 -8.34 5.92 19.78
CA ASP A 85 -8.57 4.55 20.29
C ASP A 85 -9.76 3.86 19.63
N GLN A 86 -10.75 4.62 19.12
CA GLN A 86 -11.90 4.10 18.39
C GLN A 86 -11.59 3.86 16.91
N GLY A 87 -10.64 4.62 16.35
CA GLY A 87 -10.15 4.45 14.98
C GLY A 87 -9.02 3.41 14.91
N TYR A 88 -7.79 3.88 14.76
CA TYR A 88 -6.63 2.98 14.67
C TYR A 88 -6.39 2.16 15.93
N GLY A 89 -6.69 2.70 17.11
CA GLY A 89 -6.52 2.00 18.38
C GLY A 89 -7.39 0.75 18.54
N ARG A 90 -8.51 0.66 17.82
CA ARG A 90 -9.37 -0.52 17.78
C ARG A 90 -8.71 -1.73 17.10
N ASN A 91 -7.79 -1.49 16.20
CA ASN A 91 -7.10 -2.52 15.45
C ASN A 91 -5.89 -3.07 16.23
N GLU A 92 -5.62 -4.35 16.06
CA GLU A 92 -4.51 -5.00 16.74
C GLU A 92 -3.16 -4.43 16.27
N TYR A 93 -2.27 -4.17 17.23
CA TYR A 93 -0.89 -3.79 16.95
C TYR A 93 -0.09 -4.99 16.40
N VAL A 94 0.45 -4.83 15.21
CA VAL A 94 1.32 -5.85 14.61
C VAL A 94 2.74 -5.67 15.17
N LYS A 95 3.08 -6.51 16.15
CA LYS A 95 4.42 -6.46 16.79
C LYS A 95 5.51 -6.84 15.80
N THR A 96 6.44 -5.93 15.58
CA THR A 96 7.61 -6.11 14.72
C THR A 96 8.89 -5.96 15.53
N THR A 97 9.98 -6.55 15.04
CA THR A 97 11.29 -6.54 15.74
C THR A 97 12.41 -5.99 14.87
N LYS A 98 12.13 -5.69 13.62
CA LYS A 98 13.11 -5.19 12.65
C LYS A 98 12.93 -3.69 12.43
N PRO A 99 14.02 -2.96 12.16
CA PRO A 99 13.97 -1.52 11.91
C PRO A 99 13.25 -1.16 10.59
N ILE A 100 13.21 -2.08 9.64
CA ILE A 100 12.47 -1.93 8.38
C ILE A 100 11.45 -3.05 8.29
N VAL A 101 10.19 -2.68 8.07
CA VAL A 101 9.06 -3.59 7.92
C VAL A 101 8.36 -3.29 6.60
N ILE A 102 8.30 -4.30 5.74
CA ILE A 102 7.63 -4.19 4.45
C ILE A 102 6.21 -4.74 4.59
N VAL A 103 5.23 -3.93 4.22
CA VAL A 103 3.83 -4.34 4.14
C VAL A 103 3.45 -4.53 2.67
N THR A 104 3.16 -5.75 2.29
CA THR A 104 2.76 -6.12 0.93
C THR A 104 1.39 -6.81 0.92
N GLY A 105 0.86 -7.09 -0.26
CA GLY A 105 -0.42 -7.80 -0.44
C GLY A 105 -0.72 -8.10 -1.90
N PRO A 106 -1.71 -8.95 -2.17
CA PRO A 106 -1.99 -9.51 -3.51
C PRO A 106 -2.28 -8.48 -4.60
N GLY A 107 -2.67 -7.26 -4.22
CA GLY A 107 -2.97 -6.22 -5.20
C GLY A 107 -3.56 -4.95 -4.58
N PRO A 108 -4.09 -4.05 -5.41
CA PRO A 108 -4.75 -2.83 -4.97
C PRO A 108 -5.91 -3.13 -4.00
N GLY A 109 -6.11 -2.24 -3.04
CA GLY A 109 -7.17 -2.37 -2.04
C GLY A 109 -6.93 -3.45 -0.96
N SER A 110 -5.75 -4.08 -0.89
CA SER A 110 -5.42 -5.06 0.16
C SER A 110 -5.28 -4.46 1.57
N GLY A 111 -5.30 -3.14 1.71
CA GLY A 111 -5.21 -2.43 2.98
C GLY A 111 -3.79 -2.10 3.44
N LYS A 112 -2.80 -2.13 2.54
CA LYS A 112 -1.38 -1.85 2.85
C LYS A 112 -1.19 -0.52 3.60
N LEU A 113 -1.72 0.57 3.04
CA LEU A 113 -1.62 1.90 3.64
C LEU A 113 -2.24 1.96 5.04
N ALA A 114 -3.48 1.49 5.19
CA ALA A 114 -4.17 1.49 6.46
C ALA A 114 -3.44 0.65 7.52
N THR A 115 -2.86 -0.48 7.14
CA THR A 115 -2.04 -1.32 8.01
C THR A 115 -0.79 -0.58 8.48
N CYS A 116 -0.08 0.12 7.57
CA CYS A 116 1.09 0.91 7.91
C CYS A 116 0.75 2.05 8.88
N LEU A 117 -0.29 2.84 8.59
CA LEU A 117 -0.67 3.97 9.43
C LEU A 117 -1.20 3.54 10.80
N CYS A 118 -1.97 2.44 10.85
CA CYS A 118 -2.41 1.84 12.10
C CYS A 118 -1.20 1.40 12.95
N ASN A 119 -0.23 0.75 12.33
CA ASN A 119 0.98 0.34 13.05
C ASN A 119 1.80 1.55 13.53
N LEU A 120 1.92 2.59 12.70
CA LEU A 120 2.57 3.84 13.05
C LEU A 120 1.92 4.50 14.28
N TYR A 121 0.58 4.50 14.36
CA TYR A 121 -0.18 4.97 15.51
C TYR A 121 0.20 4.20 16.79
N HIS A 122 0.23 2.88 16.74
CA HIS A 122 0.59 2.05 17.88
C HIS A 122 2.05 2.22 18.31
N GLU A 123 2.99 2.29 17.36
CA GLU A 123 4.41 2.57 17.62
C GLU A 123 4.57 3.91 18.35
N ARG A 124 3.88 4.95 17.85
CA ARG A 124 3.93 6.26 18.47
C ARG A 124 3.41 6.26 19.91
N ASN A 125 2.31 5.56 20.16
CA ASN A 125 1.74 5.42 21.51
C ASN A 125 2.67 4.67 22.47
N GLN A 126 3.59 3.87 21.95
CA GLN A 126 4.64 3.19 22.73
C GLN A 126 5.94 4.01 22.82
N GLY A 127 5.96 5.25 22.34
CA GLY A 127 7.12 6.12 22.34
C GLY A 127 8.15 5.83 21.25
N VAL A 128 7.84 4.94 20.30
CA VAL A 128 8.72 4.61 19.19
C VAL A 128 8.54 5.64 18.08
N ARG A 129 9.67 6.18 17.58
CA ARG A 129 9.67 7.06 16.40
C ARG A 129 9.74 6.20 15.14
N ALA A 130 8.59 5.89 14.58
CA ALA A 130 8.48 5.20 13.31
C ALA A 130 8.09 6.17 12.20
N GLY A 131 8.44 5.84 10.96
CA GLY A 131 8.09 6.57 9.74
C GLY A 131 7.34 5.68 8.76
N TYR A 132 6.82 6.30 7.71
CA TYR A 132 6.12 5.64 6.62
C TYR A 132 6.75 6.06 5.30
N ALA A 133 6.91 5.10 4.40
CA ALA A 133 7.21 5.38 2.99
C ALA A 133 6.49 4.37 2.09
N LYS A 134 6.11 4.81 0.89
CA LYS A 134 5.58 3.96 -0.15
C LYS A 134 6.75 3.51 -1.03
N PHE A 135 6.93 2.20 -1.21
CA PHE A 135 8.07 1.66 -1.94
C PHE A 135 7.66 1.13 -3.30
N GLU A 136 8.47 1.42 -4.30
CA GLU A 136 8.30 1.07 -5.71
C GLU A 136 6.86 1.19 -6.20
N THR A 137 6.57 2.32 -6.77
CA THR A 137 5.24 2.61 -7.32
C THR A 137 5.33 2.87 -8.81
N PHE A 138 4.30 2.50 -9.55
CA PHE A 138 3.98 3.14 -10.79
C PHE A 138 3.11 4.36 -10.49
N PRO A 139 3.12 5.39 -11.31
CA PRO A 139 3.97 5.62 -12.48
C PRO A 139 5.45 5.81 -12.11
N ILE A 140 6.34 5.73 -13.10
CA ILE A 140 7.75 6.06 -12.93
C ILE A 140 7.88 7.59 -12.94
N TRP A 141 8.27 8.17 -11.82
CA TRP A 141 8.07 9.59 -11.51
C TRP A 141 8.85 10.58 -12.36
N ASP A 142 10.00 10.19 -12.86
CA ASP A 142 10.89 11.00 -13.69
C ASP A 142 10.70 10.81 -15.20
N LEU A 143 9.75 9.95 -15.60
CA LEU A 143 9.33 9.84 -16.99
C LEU A 143 8.24 10.88 -17.31
N PRO A 144 8.16 11.36 -18.57
CA PRO A 144 7.07 12.21 -19.02
C PRO A 144 5.69 11.57 -18.80
N VAL A 145 4.66 12.37 -18.60
CA VAL A 145 3.30 11.88 -18.37
C VAL A 145 2.77 11.03 -19.54
N ASP A 146 3.18 11.38 -20.76
CA ASP A 146 2.83 10.72 -22.02
C ASP A 146 3.82 9.62 -22.44
N HIS A 147 4.74 9.24 -21.58
CA HIS A 147 5.68 8.14 -21.85
C HIS A 147 4.93 6.82 -21.97
N MET A 148 5.31 5.96 -22.92
CA MET A 148 4.63 4.69 -23.21
C MET A 148 4.46 3.79 -21.99
N VAL A 149 5.43 3.75 -21.09
CA VAL A 149 5.33 3.01 -19.81
C VAL A 149 4.17 3.50 -18.95
N ASN A 150 3.95 4.81 -18.88
CA ASN A 150 2.85 5.39 -18.09
C ASN A 150 1.51 5.12 -18.77
N LEU A 151 1.45 5.19 -20.10
CA LEU A 151 0.24 4.88 -20.89
C LEU A 151 -0.13 3.38 -20.78
N ALA A 152 0.86 2.48 -20.85
CA ALA A 152 0.64 1.04 -20.64
C ALA A 152 0.11 0.77 -19.23
N TYR A 153 0.62 1.45 -18.22
CA TYR A 153 0.10 1.34 -16.86
C TYR A 153 -1.37 1.78 -16.76
N GLU A 154 -1.73 2.92 -17.36
CA GLU A 154 -3.13 3.39 -17.38
C GLU A 154 -4.06 2.39 -18.08
N ALA A 155 -3.62 1.82 -19.20
CA ALA A 155 -4.37 0.80 -19.91
C ALA A 155 -4.56 -0.46 -19.06
N ALA A 156 -3.51 -0.94 -18.38
CA ALA A 156 -3.56 -2.11 -17.52
C ALA A 156 -4.39 -1.91 -16.25
N THR A 157 -4.65 -0.67 -15.85
CA THR A 157 -5.39 -0.32 -14.62
C THR A 157 -6.70 0.43 -14.88
N ILE A 158 -7.26 0.27 -16.07
CA ILE A 158 -8.47 0.98 -16.48
C ILE A 158 -9.68 0.65 -15.58
N ASP A 159 -9.74 -0.54 -15.02
CA ASP A 159 -10.75 -0.98 -14.05
C ASP A 159 -10.63 -0.26 -12.68
N LEU A 160 -9.48 0.31 -12.40
CA LEU A 160 -9.20 1.09 -11.20
C LEU A 160 -9.34 2.59 -11.42
N GLU A 161 -9.56 3.01 -12.66
CA GLU A 161 -9.58 4.43 -13.08
C GLU A 161 -8.29 5.18 -12.71
N ASP A 162 -7.16 4.46 -12.66
CA ASP A 162 -5.87 5.05 -12.39
C ASP A 162 -5.41 5.90 -13.58
N ARG A 163 -5.00 7.13 -13.29
CA ARG A 163 -4.44 8.07 -14.26
C ARG A 163 -3.12 8.59 -13.76
N VAL A 164 -2.19 8.75 -14.68
CA VAL A 164 -0.90 9.36 -14.41
C VAL A 164 -1.01 10.86 -14.65
N LEU A 165 -0.81 11.63 -13.61
CA LEU A 165 -0.93 13.09 -13.63
C LEU A 165 0.37 13.72 -13.13
N ILE A 166 0.59 14.99 -13.51
CA ILE A 166 1.64 15.79 -12.89
C ILE A 166 1.32 15.99 -11.41
N ASP A 167 2.27 15.68 -10.54
CA ASP A 167 2.16 15.97 -9.11
C ASP A 167 2.31 17.47 -8.86
N GLU A 168 1.18 18.16 -8.77
CA GLU A 168 1.14 19.60 -8.55
C GLU A 168 1.66 20.01 -7.17
N HIS A 169 1.56 19.12 -6.17
CA HIS A 169 2.14 19.36 -4.86
C HIS A 169 3.67 19.39 -4.93
N HIS A 170 4.26 18.44 -5.66
CA HIS A 170 5.70 18.36 -5.86
C HIS A 170 6.22 19.54 -6.67
N LEU A 171 5.52 19.85 -7.76
CA LEU A 171 5.85 21.02 -8.59
C LEU A 171 5.81 22.33 -7.78
N LYS A 172 4.80 22.51 -6.95
CA LYS A 172 4.66 23.69 -6.09
C LYS A 172 5.75 23.78 -5.01
N ALA A 173 6.11 22.64 -4.41
CA ALA A 173 7.07 22.60 -3.31
C ALA A 173 8.51 22.76 -3.79
N TYR A 174 8.86 22.18 -4.93
CA TYR A 174 10.25 22.03 -5.38
C TYR A 174 10.55 22.61 -6.75
N ASN A 175 9.55 23.10 -7.47
CA ASN A 175 9.64 23.52 -8.87
C ASN A 175 10.20 22.42 -9.80
N VAL A 176 9.92 21.15 -9.47
CA VAL A 176 10.32 19.97 -10.22
C VAL A 176 9.06 19.27 -10.72
N ARG A 177 9.01 19.01 -12.04
CA ARG A 177 7.93 18.23 -12.64
C ARG A 177 8.19 16.75 -12.40
N THR A 178 7.22 16.09 -11.85
CA THR A 178 7.18 14.63 -11.67
C THR A 178 5.75 14.15 -11.86
N VAL A 179 5.56 12.88 -12.05
CA VAL A 179 4.22 12.29 -12.23
C VAL A 179 3.86 11.40 -11.06
N ASN A 180 2.56 11.31 -10.78
CA ASN A 180 2.04 10.39 -9.77
C ASN A 180 0.60 9.99 -10.12
N TYR A 181 0.03 9.05 -9.37
CA TYR A 181 -1.37 8.64 -9.56
C TYR A 181 -2.33 9.77 -9.14
N ASN A 182 -3.43 9.90 -9.86
CA ASN A 182 -4.55 10.74 -9.44
C ASN A 182 -4.97 10.45 -7.99
N ARG A 183 -5.11 9.18 -7.63
CA ARG A 183 -5.51 8.76 -6.26
C ARG A 183 -4.53 9.20 -5.17
N ASP A 184 -3.23 9.13 -5.43
CA ASP A 184 -2.21 9.56 -4.47
C ASP A 184 -2.20 11.09 -4.33
N ILE A 185 -2.38 11.81 -5.44
CA ILE A 185 -2.48 13.27 -5.46
C ILE A 185 -3.72 13.73 -4.66
N GLU A 186 -4.88 13.14 -4.93
CA GLU A 186 -6.13 13.48 -4.26
C GLU A 186 -6.10 13.15 -2.75
N ALA A 187 -5.53 12.00 -2.39
CA ALA A 187 -5.46 11.55 -1.01
C ALA A 187 -4.38 12.25 -0.18
N PHE A 188 -3.45 12.98 -0.80
CA PHE A 188 -2.27 13.51 -0.14
C PHE A 188 -2.57 14.37 1.08
N HIS A 189 -3.50 15.31 0.98
CA HIS A 189 -3.85 16.18 2.10
C HIS A 189 -4.39 15.41 3.31
N LEU A 190 -5.24 14.43 3.07
CA LEU A 190 -5.76 13.57 4.14
C LEU A 190 -4.63 12.76 4.78
N LEU A 191 -3.79 12.14 3.96
CA LEU A 191 -2.68 11.31 4.40
C LEU A 191 -1.67 12.13 5.21
N LYS A 192 -1.31 13.32 4.74
CA LYS A 192 -0.43 14.25 5.45
C LYS A 192 -0.99 14.60 6.83
N ARG A 193 -2.27 14.98 6.92
CA ARG A 193 -2.94 15.29 8.20
C ARG A 193 -2.98 14.09 9.15
N ILE A 194 -3.22 12.89 8.66
CA ILE A 194 -3.19 11.67 9.47
C ILE A 194 -1.78 11.45 10.05
N ILE A 195 -0.74 11.56 9.23
CA ILE A 195 0.65 11.41 9.68
C ILE A 195 1.01 12.48 10.71
N GLU A 196 0.67 13.73 10.47
CA GLU A 196 0.91 14.84 11.40
C GLU A 196 0.19 14.61 12.74
N LYS A 197 -1.05 14.16 12.70
CA LYS A 197 -1.80 13.82 13.92
C LYS A 197 -1.17 12.66 14.68
N ILE A 198 -0.73 11.61 14.01
CA ILE A 198 -0.05 10.47 14.64
C ILE A 198 1.28 10.92 15.25
N THR A 199 2.08 11.68 14.52
CA THR A 199 3.45 12.05 14.96
C THR A 199 3.47 13.21 15.93
N GLY A 200 2.41 14.00 16.00
CA GLY A 200 2.29 15.19 16.85
C GLY A 200 3.16 16.36 16.38
N GLY A 201 3.51 16.41 15.09
CA GLY A 201 4.32 17.48 14.50
C GLY A 201 4.09 17.59 12.99
N GLU A 202 4.68 18.60 12.38
CA GLU A 202 4.60 18.79 10.94
C GLU A 202 5.20 17.61 10.16
N SER A 203 4.55 17.22 9.10
CA SER A 203 5.05 16.19 8.20
C SER A 203 6.23 16.73 7.39
N MET A 204 7.27 15.91 7.26
CA MET A 204 8.38 16.18 6.35
C MET A 204 7.95 16.12 4.86
N TYR A 205 6.84 15.47 4.57
CA TYR A 205 6.36 15.29 3.21
C TYR A 205 5.60 16.53 2.70
N GLN A 206 6.00 17.03 1.56
CA GLN A 206 5.34 18.15 0.89
C GLN A 206 4.50 17.70 -0.33
N SER A 207 4.67 16.45 -0.76
CA SER A 207 3.95 15.87 -1.90
C SER A 207 3.77 14.36 -1.74
N PRO A 208 2.85 13.72 -2.48
CA PRO A 208 2.77 12.26 -2.54
C PRO A 208 4.06 11.63 -3.10
N THR A 209 4.77 12.31 -3.99
CA THR A 209 6.07 11.88 -4.51
C THR A 209 7.12 11.78 -3.40
N ASP A 210 7.15 12.73 -2.45
CA ASP A 210 8.06 12.66 -1.30
C ASP A 210 7.83 11.44 -0.40
N MET A 211 6.59 10.96 -0.35
CA MET A 211 6.22 9.81 0.50
C MET A 211 6.76 8.50 -0.02
N GLY A 212 7.31 8.50 -1.22
CA GLY A 212 7.68 7.28 -1.87
C GLY A 212 9.14 7.14 -2.18
N VAL A 213 9.50 5.91 -2.48
CA VAL A 213 10.79 5.52 -3.04
C VAL A 213 10.53 4.89 -4.39
N ASN A 214 11.04 5.51 -5.45
CA ASN A 214 10.95 4.97 -6.80
C ASN A 214 12.35 4.88 -7.40
N ARG A 215 12.72 3.67 -7.83
CA ARG A 215 14.03 3.36 -8.42
C ARG A 215 13.90 2.67 -9.78
N ALA A 216 12.68 2.46 -10.25
CA ALA A 216 12.41 1.71 -11.47
C ALA A 216 13.05 2.36 -12.71
N SER A 217 13.07 3.70 -12.78
CA SER A 217 13.75 4.41 -13.89
C SER A 217 15.24 4.08 -14.02
N ALA A 218 15.92 3.80 -12.91
CA ALA A 218 17.32 3.40 -12.94
C ALA A 218 17.56 2.05 -13.68
N GLY A 219 16.52 1.26 -13.86
CA GLY A 219 16.52 0.02 -14.64
C GLY A 219 16.30 0.23 -16.14
N ILE A 220 15.89 1.42 -16.58
CA ILE A 220 15.66 1.73 -17.98
C ILE A 220 16.99 2.12 -18.62
N ILE A 221 17.62 1.17 -19.26
CA ILE A 221 18.93 1.36 -19.93
C ILE A 221 18.80 1.67 -21.42
N ASN A 222 17.62 1.48 -21.99
CA ASN A 222 17.33 1.78 -23.39
C ASN A 222 15.85 2.17 -23.53
N ASP A 223 15.61 3.46 -23.70
CA ASP A 223 14.27 4.03 -23.74
C ASP A 223 13.46 3.57 -24.96
N ALA A 224 14.08 3.41 -26.11
CA ALA A 224 13.39 2.94 -27.31
C ALA A 224 12.86 1.52 -27.16
N ILE A 225 13.61 0.63 -26.50
CA ILE A 225 13.18 -0.76 -26.26
C ILE A 225 12.02 -0.80 -25.29
N ILE A 226 12.09 -0.06 -24.17
CA ILE A 226 11.02 -0.08 -23.18
C ILE A 226 9.74 0.57 -23.71
N SER A 227 9.88 1.64 -24.49
CA SER A 227 8.72 2.30 -25.12
C SER A 227 8.03 1.39 -26.14
N GLU A 228 8.78 0.67 -26.97
CA GLU A 228 8.22 -0.29 -27.90
C GLU A 228 7.53 -1.45 -27.19
N ALA A 229 8.17 -2.04 -26.17
CA ALA A 229 7.58 -3.12 -25.38
C ALA A 229 6.28 -2.68 -24.68
N SER A 230 6.27 -1.47 -24.12
CA SER A 230 5.10 -0.90 -23.48
C SER A 230 3.95 -0.57 -24.44
N TYR A 231 4.27 -0.25 -25.69
CA TYR A 231 3.27 -0.04 -26.73
C TYR A 231 2.62 -1.36 -27.19
N GLN A 232 3.39 -2.45 -27.20
CA GLN A 232 2.88 -3.78 -27.58
C GLN A 232 2.02 -4.43 -26.50
N GLU A 233 2.28 -4.16 -25.22
CA GLU A 233 1.50 -4.63 -24.08
C GLU A 233 0.10 -3.99 -24.04
#